data_5f6ab608499d1660c8c1d2d26e7589dc
#
_entry.id   5f6ab608499d1660c8c1d2d26e7589dc
#
_cell.length_a   1.000
_cell.length_b   1.000
_cell.length_c   1.000
_cell.angle_alpha   90.00
_cell.angle_beta   90.00
_cell.angle_gamma   90.00
#
_symmetry.space_group_name_H-M   'P 1'
#
loop_
_entity.id
_entity.type
_entity.pdbx_description
1 polymer ?
#
loop_
_entity_poly.entity_id
_entity_poly.type
_entity_poly.pdbx_seq_one_letter_code
_entity_poly.pdbx_strand_id
1 'polypeptide(L)'
;MSGKRLFIYCAGGLGRDVLKMARYINRQQGRWEEVFFIDDHFTSGEMNNAPVIRFEKYLKQRNNHTDEFVIANGEAVYRKQIYQKLKESGCVFTNIVHPNVYLDEYDFIQDGAIITEGNVLGGNIHIGKCTYVSLACILGHDVVLEDFVTLSHDVNLSGSVH
;
A
#
# COMPACT_ATOMS: atom_id res chain seq x y z
N MET A 1 2.93 18.58 13.20
CA MET A 1 3.08 17.14 12.89
C MET A 1 1.70 16.59 12.64
N SER A 2 1.53 15.65 11.72
CA SER A 2 0.20 15.26 11.22
C SER A 2 -0.65 14.46 12.22
N GLY A 3 -0.07 13.94 13.29
CA GLY A 3 -0.72 13.01 14.23
C GLY A 3 -1.17 11.68 13.60
N LYS A 4 -0.84 11.46 12.31
CA LYS A 4 -1.25 10.28 11.57
C LYS A 4 -0.35 9.09 11.86
N ARG A 5 -0.95 7.89 11.90
CA ARG A 5 -0.22 6.62 12.03
C ARG A 5 -0.46 5.75 10.81
N LEU A 6 0.58 5.07 10.32
CA LEU A 6 0.46 4.10 9.25
C LEU A 6 0.47 2.68 9.82
N PHE A 7 -0.49 1.87 9.41
CA PHE A 7 -0.55 0.44 9.71
C PHE A 7 -0.36 -0.38 8.44
N ILE A 8 0.75 -1.09 8.35
CA ILE A 8 1.07 -2.00 7.25
C ILE A 8 0.58 -3.38 7.66
N TYR A 9 -0.47 -3.87 7.02
CA TYR A 9 -0.99 -5.22 7.29
C TYR A 9 -0.15 -6.27 6.57
N CYS A 10 0.36 -7.26 7.28
CA CYS A 10 1.39 -8.26 6.98
C CYS A 10 2.82 -7.74 7.13
N ALA A 11 3.60 -8.42 7.99
CA ALA A 11 5.01 -8.12 8.27
C ALA A 11 6.00 -8.96 7.43
N GLY A 12 5.53 -9.59 6.35
CA GLY A 12 6.32 -10.42 5.44
C GLY A 12 7.27 -9.61 4.53
N GLY A 13 7.72 -10.21 3.44
CA GLY A 13 8.66 -9.60 2.47
C GLY A 13 8.14 -8.26 1.95
N LEU A 14 6.97 -8.27 1.32
CA LEU A 14 6.33 -7.06 0.79
C LEU A 14 6.08 -6.00 1.89
N GLY A 15 5.70 -6.44 3.11
CA GLY A 15 5.53 -5.53 4.24
C GLY A 15 6.80 -4.75 4.56
N ARG A 16 7.97 -5.41 4.52
CA ARG A 16 9.27 -4.76 4.75
C ARG A 16 9.63 -3.78 3.63
N ASP A 17 9.29 -4.10 2.38
CA ASP A 17 9.48 -3.18 1.26
C ASP A 17 8.58 -1.96 1.38
N VAL A 18 7.33 -2.14 1.76
CA VAL A 18 6.38 -1.05 2.06
C VAL A 18 6.87 -0.19 3.23
N LEU A 19 7.42 -0.80 4.29
CA LEU A 19 8.01 -0.05 5.41
C LEU A 19 9.19 0.82 4.95
N LYS A 20 10.08 0.26 4.11
CA LYS A 20 11.20 1.01 3.51
C LYS A 20 10.69 2.22 2.73
N MET A 21 9.66 2.02 1.91
CA MET A 21 9.02 3.06 1.12
C MET A 21 8.34 4.12 2.00
N ALA A 22 7.57 3.71 3.01
CA ALA A 22 6.93 4.61 3.96
C ALA A 22 7.95 5.50 4.70
N ARG A 23 9.07 4.92 5.11
CA ARG A 23 10.18 5.68 5.71
C ARG A 23 10.83 6.67 4.74
N TYR A 24 10.94 6.31 3.47
CA TYR A 24 11.46 7.21 2.44
C TYR A 24 10.50 8.39 2.22
N ILE A 25 9.20 8.12 2.08
CA ILE A 25 8.15 9.14 1.98
C ILE A 25 8.18 10.06 3.22
N ASN A 26 8.29 9.48 4.41
CA ASN A 26 8.32 10.24 5.66
C ASN A 26 9.51 11.20 5.77
N ARG A 27 10.70 10.81 5.30
CA ARG A 27 11.86 11.72 5.28
C ARG A 27 11.63 12.96 4.42
N GLN A 28 10.80 12.87 3.40
CA GLN A 28 10.53 13.98 2.48
C GLN A 28 9.29 14.80 2.89
N GLN A 29 8.27 14.15 3.41
CA GLN A 29 6.94 14.75 3.57
C GLN A 29 6.45 14.81 5.02
N GLY A 30 7.06 14.08 5.95
CA GLY A 30 6.62 14.00 7.34
C GLY A 30 5.17 13.51 7.49
N ARG A 31 4.75 12.53 6.67
CA ARG A 31 3.36 12.13 6.52
C ARG A 31 2.79 11.39 7.73
N TRP A 32 3.58 10.52 8.37
CA TRP A 32 3.17 9.74 9.53
C TRP A 32 4.12 9.94 10.70
N GLU A 33 3.58 10.05 11.92
CA GLU A 33 4.39 10.10 13.14
C GLU A 33 4.94 8.73 13.50
N GLU A 34 4.12 7.69 13.33
CA GLU A 34 4.47 6.31 13.66
C GLU A 34 4.06 5.37 12.54
N VAL A 35 4.84 4.29 12.38
CA VAL A 35 4.54 3.21 11.43
C VAL A 35 4.56 1.88 12.18
N PHE A 36 3.48 1.13 12.07
CA PHE A 36 3.28 -0.17 12.70
C PHE A 36 3.08 -1.26 11.64
N PHE A 37 3.43 -2.46 12.00
CA PHE A 37 2.89 -3.64 11.33
C PHE A 37 1.68 -4.18 12.07
N ILE A 38 0.74 -4.73 11.30
CA ILE A 38 -0.29 -5.65 11.82
C ILE A 38 -0.04 -7.03 11.22
N ASP A 39 0.15 -8.01 12.10
CA ASP A 39 0.28 -9.40 11.66
C ASP A 39 -0.20 -10.33 12.79
N ASP A 40 -1.28 -11.08 12.50
CA ASP A 40 -1.90 -11.96 13.48
C ASP A 40 -1.12 -13.27 13.69
N HIS A 41 -0.17 -13.58 12.81
CA HIS A 41 0.67 -14.79 12.85
C HIS A 41 2.09 -14.52 13.36
N PHE A 42 2.48 -13.28 13.50
CA PHE A 42 3.82 -12.89 13.92
C PHE A 42 3.96 -12.98 15.44
N THR A 43 5.04 -13.60 15.92
CA THR A 43 5.24 -13.89 17.35
C THR A 43 6.20 -12.94 18.07
N SER A 44 7.01 -12.16 17.35
CA SER A 44 7.93 -11.17 17.93
C SER A 44 7.32 -9.77 17.93
N GLY A 45 7.74 -8.94 18.89
CA GLY A 45 7.17 -7.59 19.04
C GLY A 45 7.60 -6.56 18.02
N GLU A 46 8.58 -6.86 17.13
CA GLU A 46 9.22 -5.86 16.26
C GLU A 46 9.78 -6.47 14.98
N MET A 47 9.66 -5.74 13.86
CA MET A 47 10.27 -6.09 12.57
C MET A 47 10.94 -4.84 11.98
N ASN A 48 12.25 -4.92 11.69
CA ASN A 48 13.01 -3.81 11.13
C ASN A 48 12.81 -2.48 11.90
N ASN A 49 12.84 -2.54 13.24
CA ASN A 49 12.59 -1.40 14.13
C ASN A 49 11.21 -0.73 13.91
N ALA A 50 10.20 -1.51 13.54
CA ALA A 50 8.80 -1.10 13.56
C ALA A 50 8.00 -2.09 14.41
N PRO A 51 7.16 -1.61 15.34
CA PRO A 51 6.36 -2.48 16.19
C PRO A 51 5.43 -3.37 15.37
N VAL A 52 5.31 -4.64 15.75
CA VAL A 52 4.33 -5.58 15.19
C VAL A 52 3.26 -5.83 16.23
N ILE A 53 2.01 -5.57 15.88
CA ILE A 53 0.87 -5.81 16.76
C ILE A 53 -0.17 -6.69 16.07
N ARG A 54 -0.97 -7.39 16.86
CA ARG A 54 -2.15 -8.10 16.35
C ARG A 54 -3.28 -7.13 16.05
N PHE A 55 -4.13 -7.46 15.10
CA PHE A 55 -5.29 -6.62 14.74
C PHE A 55 -6.24 -6.40 15.93
N GLU A 56 -6.45 -7.40 16.77
CA GLU A 56 -7.23 -7.26 18.01
C GLU A 56 -6.66 -6.20 18.96
N LYS A 57 -5.33 -6.12 19.07
CA LYS A 57 -4.67 -5.09 19.88
C LYS A 57 -4.88 -3.71 19.27
N TYR A 58 -4.77 -3.58 17.93
CA TYR A 58 -5.07 -2.34 17.23
C TYR A 58 -6.48 -1.85 17.56
N LEU A 59 -7.51 -2.71 17.47
CA LEU A 59 -8.91 -2.34 17.73
C LEU A 59 -9.13 -1.72 19.12
N LYS A 60 -8.33 -2.09 20.12
CA LYS A 60 -8.40 -1.54 21.49
C LYS A 60 -7.80 -0.12 21.62
N GLN A 61 -6.96 0.29 20.66
CA GLN A 61 -6.24 1.57 20.71
C GLN A 61 -6.38 2.41 19.43
N ARG A 62 -7.35 2.07 18.59
CA ARG A 62 -7.56 2.71 17.28
C ARG A 62 -7.92 4.20 17.40
N ASN A 63 -7.50 4.98 16.42
CA ASN A 63 -7.97 6.33 16.21
C ASN A 63 -8.41 6.49 14.75
N ASN A 64 -9.70 6.37 14.50
CA ASN A 64 -10.27 6.38 13.16
C ASN A 64 -10.05 7.71 12.39
N HIS A 65 -9.60 8.77 13.06
CA HIS A 65 -9.34 10.05 12.41
C HIS A 65 -7.90 10.19 11.90
N THR A 66 -6.97 9.39 12.43
CA THR A 66 -5.54 9.53 12.13
C THR A 66 -4.89 8.25 11.61
N ASP A 67 -5.56 7.11 11.73
CA ASP A 67 -5.01 5.81 11.36
C ASP A 67 -5.26 5.53 9.88
N GLU A 68 -4.18 5.30 9.14
CA GLU A 68 -4.19 4.94 7.73
C GLU A 68 -3.65 3.51 7.54
N PHE A 69 -4.26 2.76 6.61
CA PHE A 69 -3.93 1.36 6.36
C PHE A 69 -3.45 1.12 4.95
N VAL A 70 -2.50 0.19 4.81
CA VAL A 70 -2.13 -0.43 3.54
C VAL A 70 -1.95 -1.93 3.75
N ILE A 71 -2.35 -2.74 2.76
CA ILE A 71 -2.28 -4.20 2.84
C ILE A 71 -1.10 -4.69 2.01
N ALA A 72 -0.04 -5.13 2.69
CA ALA A 72 1.21 -5.56 2.07
C ALA A 72 1.26 -7.09 1.90
N ASN A 73 0.32 -7.64 1.13
CA ASN A 73 0.28 -9.05 0.77
C ASN A 73 0.25 -9.19 -0.76
N GLY A 74 1.17 -9.97 -1.35
CA GLY A 74 1.27 -10.16 -2.80
C GLY A 74 0.10 -10.95 -3.40
N GLU A 75 -0.54 -11.81 -2.61
CA GLU A 75 -1.63 -12.69 -3.05
C GLU A 75 -2.97 -11.94 -3.06
N ALA A 76 -3.55 -11.77 -4.25
CA ALA A 76 -4.79 -11.01 -4.45
C ALA A 76 -5.96 -11.50 -3.59
N VAL A 77 -6.10 -12.82 -3.45
CA VAL A 77 -7.19 -13.45 -2.67
C VAL A 77 -7.10 -13.06 -1.19
N TYR A 78 -5.91 -13.18 -0.60
CA TYR A 78 -5.68 -12.80 0.81
C TYR A 78 -5.81 -11.29 1.00
N ARG A 79 -5.31 -10.50 0.05
CA ARG A 79 -5.44 -9.04 0.08
C ARG A 79 -6.90 -8.60 0.09
N LYS A 80 -7.75 -9.25 -0.71
CA LYS A 80 -9.22 -9.03 -0.74
C LYS A 80 -9.89 -9.41 0.59
N GLN A 81 -9.52 -10.55 1.19
CA GLN A 81 -10.06 -10.98 2.48
C GLN A 81 -9.69 -9.99 3.60
N ILE A 82 -8.42 -9.58 3.65
CA ILE A 82 -7.95 -8.59 4.63
C ILE A 82 -8.66 -7.26 4.42
N TYR A 83 -8.83 -6.82 3.18
CA TYR A 83 -9.55 -5.59 2.84
C TYR A 83 -10.99 -5.61 3.40
N GLN A 84 -11.74 -6.68 3.22
CA GLN A 84 -13.09 -6.81 3.75
C GLN A 84 -13.11 -6.69 5.28
N LYS A 85 -12.24 -7.45 5.97
CA LYS A 85 -12.07 -7.40 7.43
C LYS A 85 -11.81 -5.96 7.93
N LEU A 86 -10.88 -5.24 7.28
CA LEU A 86 -10.51 -3.88 7.66
C LEU A 86 -11.65 -2.89 7.37
N LYS A 87 -12.30 -3.02 6.21
CA LYS A 87 -13.43 -2.18 5.81
C LYS A 87 -14.62 -2.31 6.77
N GLU A 88 -14.99 -3.52 7.13
CA GLU A 88 -16.04 -3.79 8.12
C GLU A 88 -15.70 -3.21 9.51
N SER A 89 -14.40 -3.10 9.81
CA SER A 89 -13.92 -2.46 11.05
C SER A 89 -13.82 -0.93 10.95
N GLY A 90 -14.17 -0.33 9.81
CA GLY A 90 -14.14 1.13 9.61
C GLY A 90 -12.72 1.70 9.43
N CYS A 91 -11.74 0.88 9.02
CA CYS A 91 -10.39 1.33 8.73
C CYS A 91 -10.33 2.17 7.45
N VAL A 92 -9.48 3.20 7.45
CA VAL A 92 -9.25 4.10 6.30
C VAL A 92 -8.01 3.64 5.56
N PHE A 93 -8.12 3.47 4.25
CA PHE A 93 -7.01 3.03 3.42
C PHE A 93 -6.25 4.22 2.84
N THR A 94 -4.97 4.00 2.57
CA THR A 94 -4.09 4.99 1.99
C THR A 94 -3.19 4.37 0.92
N ASN A 95 -2.79 5.17 -0.05
CA ASN A 95 -1.89 4.76 -1.12
C ASN A 95 -0.43 4.93 -0.69
N ILE A 96 0.39 3.96 -1.03
CA ILE A 96 1.84 4.01 -0.92
C ILE A 96 2.42 4.04 -2.34
N VAL A 97 2.69 5.23 -2.83
CA VAL A 97 3.29 5.46 -4.14
C VAL A 97 4.72 5.97 -3.94
N HIS A 98 5.68 5.34 -4.61
CA HIS A 98 7.06 5.78 -4.52
C HIS A 98 7.21 7.20 -5.10
N PRO A 99 7.89 8.14 -4.43
CA PRO A 99 7.95 9.54 -4.84
C PRO A 99 8.52 9.80 -6.24
N ASN A 100 9.30 8.86 -6.79
CA ASN A 100 9.84 8.96 -8.15
C ASN A 100 8.87 8.45 -9.23
N VAL A 101 7.70 7.95 -8.86
CA VAL A 101 6.65 7.62 -9.82
C VAL A 101 5.88 8.90 -10.14
N TYR A 102 5.95 9.31 -11.39
CA TYR A 102 5.23 10.48 -11.85
C TYR A 102 3.75 10.14 -12.07
N LEU A 103 2.88 10.92 -11.48
CA LEU A 103 1.42 10.87 -11.66
C LEU A 103 0.94 12.26 -12.03
N ASP A 104 -0.03 12.36 -12.91
CA ASP A 104 -0.66 13.60 -13.25
C ASP A 104 -2.15 13.66 -12.83
N GLU A 105 -2.84 14.72 -13.21
CA GLU A 105 -4.24 14.98 -12.84
C GLU A 105 -5.25 14.07 -13.54
N TYR A 106 -4.83 13.33 -14.56
CA TYR A 106 -5.67 12.40 -15.34
C TYR A 106 -5.50 10.94 -14.88
N ASP A 107 -4.54 10.68 -14.01
CA ASP A 107 -4.33 9.35 -13.44
C ASP A 107 -5.26 9.15 -12.25
N PHE A 108 -5.98 8.04 -12.25
CA PHE A 108 -6.92 7.70 -11.19
C PHE A 108 -6.45 6.47 -10.42
N ILE A 109 -6.09 6.68 -9.15
CA ILE A 109 -5.61 5.60 -8.27
C ILE A 109 -6.55 5.48 -7.08
N GLN A 110 -7.20 4.32 -6.97
CA GLN A 110 -8.09 4.02 -5.85
C GLN A 110 -7.31 3.68 -4.57
N ASP A 111 -8.01 3.72 -3.45
CA ASP A 111 -7.43 3.55 -2.11
C ASP A 111 -6.72 2.21 -1.88
N GLY A 112 -5.63 2.26 -1.13
CA GLY A 112 -4.87 1.09 -0.72
C GLY A 112 -3.89 0.56 -1.77
N ALA A 113 -3.69 1.27 -2.88
CA ALA A 113 -2.73 0.88 -3.91
C ALA A 113 -1.28 1.01 -3.42
N ILE A 114 -0.44 0.08 -3.86
CA ILE A 114 1.01 0.10 -3.65
C ILE A 114 1.67 0.17 -5.03
N ILE A 115 2.41 1.24 -5.29
CA ILE A 115 3.17 1.44 -6.53
C ILE A 115 4.62 1.67 -6.15
N THR A 116 5.47 0.70 -6.45
CA THR A 116 6.85 0.70 -5.97
C THR A 116 7.79 1.50 -6.88
N GLU A 117 9.08 1.47 -6.56
CA GLU A 117 10.14 2.19 -7.26
C GLU A 117 10.33 1.73 -8.70
N GLY A 118 10.69 2.67 -9.59
CA GLY A 118 11.08 2.39 -10.96
C GLY A 118 9.92 2.19 -11.94
N ASN A 119 8.69 2.34 -11.48
CA ASN A 119 7.53 2.25 -12.38
C ASN A 119 7.42 3.48 -13.27
N VAL A 120 7.12 3.24 -14.55
CA VAL A 120 6.84 4.28 -15.55
C VAL A 120 5.38 4.13 -15.99
N LEU A 121 4.60 5.18 -15.76
CA LEU A 121 3.19 5.22 -16.13
C LEU A 121 2.99 6.19 -17.29
N GLY A 122 2.26 5.74 -18.32
CA GLY A 122 1.75 6.59 -19.39
C GLY A 122 0.61 7.48 -18.88
N GLY A 123 -0.04 8.23 -19.78
CA GLY A 123 -1.16 9.07 -19.39
C GLY A 123 -2.48 8.32 -19.23
N ASN A 124 -3.40 8.85 -18.44
CA ASN A 124 -4.75 8.32 -18.19
C ASN A 124 -4.75 6.91 -17.58
N ILE A 125 -3.90 6.65 -16.61
CA ILE A 125 -3.82 5.35 -15.95
C ILE A 125 -4.94 5.21 -14.93
N HIS A 126 -5.60 4.05 -14.92
CA HIS A 126 -6.60 3.71 -13.92
C HIS A 126 -6.13 2.51 -13.10
N ILE A 127 -5.95 2.70 -11.78
CA ILE A 127 -5.52 1.65 -10.85
C ILE A 127 -6.59 1.42 -9.79
N GLY A 128 -7.13 0.22 -9.78
CA GLY A 128 -8.15 -0.22 -8.82
C GLY A 128 -7.63 -0.35 -7.39
N LYS A 129 -8.56 -0.49 -6.46
CA LYS A 129 -8.25 -0.51 -5.01
C LYS A 129 -7.36 -1.67 -4.61
N CYS A 130 -6.47 -1.42 -3.68
CA CYS A 130 -5.53 -2.40 -3.15
C CYS A 130 -4.75 -3.15 -4.25
N THR A 131 -4.51 -2.51 -5.39
CA THR A 131 -3.66 -3.04 -6.46
C THR A 131 -2.19 -2.89 -6.08
N TYR A 132 -1.39 -3.88 -6.41
CA TYR A 132 0.06 -3.88 -6.19
C TYR A 132 0.81 -3.89 -7.52
N VAL A 133 1.50 -2.81 -7.80
CA VAL A 133 2.43 -2.66 -8.93
C VAL A 133 3.84 -2.77 -8.40
N SER A 134 4.51 -3.88 -8.73
CA SER A 134 5.85 -4.18 -8.25
C SER A 134 6.92 -3.39 -9.01
N LEU A 135 8.20 -3.69 -8.77
CA LEU A 135 9.34 -2.90 -9.27
C LEU A 135 9.42 -2.87 -10.79
N ALA A 136 9.79 -1.69 -11.33
CA ALA A 136 10.19 -1.50 -12.72
C ALA A 136 9.15 -1.92 -13.79
N CYS A 137 7.86 -1.82 -13.48
CA CYS A 137 6.82 -2.04 -14.48
C CYS A 137 6.67 -0.81 -15.41
N ILE A 138 6.25 -1.06 -16.64
CA ILE A 138 5.90 -0.02 -17.60
C ILE A 138 4.43 -0.20 -17.99
N LEU A 139 3.62 0.83 -17.75
CA LEU A 139 2.21 0.86 -18.13
C LEU A 139 2.06 1.91 -19.24
N GLY A 140 1.65 1.47 -20.43
CA GLY A 140 1.33 2.36 -21.54
C GLY A 140 0.10 3.24 -21.23
N HIS A 141 -0.20 4.20 -22.10
CA HIS A 141 -1.36 5.08 -21.93
C HIS A 141 -2.70 4.31 -21.86
N ASP A 142 -3.67 4.85 -21.15
CA ASP A 142 -5.03 4.29 -21.02
C ASP A 142 -5.08 2.85 -20.48
N VAL A 143 -4.09 2.43 -19.70
CA VAL A 143 -4.11 1.13 -19.03
C VAL A 143 -5.07 1.17 -17.85
N VAL A 144 -5.89 0.14 -17.73
CA VAL A 144 -6.80 -0.08 -16.60
C VAL A 144 -6.39 -1.33 -15.84
N LEU A 145 -6.04 -1.18 -14.58
CA LEU A 145 -5.86 -2.28 -13.63
C LEU A 145 -7.06 -2.34 -12.69
N GLU A 146 -7.74 -3.48 -12.68
CA GLU A 146 -8.87 -3.72 -11.79
C GLU A 146 -8.45 -3.78 -10.31
N ASP A 147 -9.45 -3.92 -9.43
CA ASP A 147 -9.23 -4.08 -7.99
C ASP A 147 -8.40 -5.32 -7.67
N PHE A 148 -7.49 -5.19 -6.73
CA PHE A 148 -6.65 -6.27 -6.21
C PHE A 148 -5.70 -6.92 -7.23
N VAL A 149 -5.46 -6.32 -8.38
CA VAL A 149 -4.46 -6.80 -9.34
C VAL A 149 -3.07 -6.80 -8.70
N THR A 150 -2.24 -7.76 -9.09
CA THR A 150 -0.81 -7.78 -8.78
C THR A 150 -0.03 -7.84 -10.10
N LEU A 151 0.77 -6.82 -10.36
CA LEU A 151 1.81 -6.86 -11.38
C LEU A 151 3.14 -7.25 -10.72
N SER A 152 3.75 -8.33 -11.20
CA SER A 152 5.09 -8.74 -10.78
C SER A 152 6.15 -7.78 -11.33
N HIS A 153 7.41 -7.98 -10.93
CA HIS A 153 8.53 -7.16 -11.41
C HIS A 153 8.65 -7.19 -12.94
N ASP A 154 9.08 -6.07 -13.52
CA ASP A 154 9.39 -5.92 -14.95
C ASP A 154 8.24 -6.25 -15.91
N VAL A 155 6.98 -6.13 -15.45
CA VAL A 155 5.81 -6.30 -16.33
C VAL A 155 5.65 -5.06 -17.20
N ASN A 156 5.52 -5.29 -18.52
CA ASN A 156 5.26 -4.25 -19.50
C ASN A 156 3.89 -4.44 -20.13
N LEU A 157 3.02 -3.44 -19.96
CA LEU A 157 1.70 -3.38 -20.58
C LEU A 157 1.68 -2.32 -21.66
N SER A 158 1.24 -2.70 -22.87
CA SER A 158 1.02 -1.74 -23.96
C SER A 158 -0.17 -0.83 -23.66
N GLY A 159 -0.30 0.26 -24.41
CA GLY A 159 -1.44 1.17 -24.25
C GLY A 159 -2.78 0.48 -24.42
N SER A 160 -3.79 0.97 -23.69
CA SER A 160 -5.19 0.50 -23.73
C SER A 160 -5.40 -0.98 -23.32
N VAL A 161 -4.51 -1.52 -22.51
CA VAL A 161 -4.69 -2.86 -21.89
C VAL A 161 -5.64 -2.74 -20.70
N HIS A 162 -6.57 -3.72 -20.64
CA HIS A 162 -7.54 -3.88 -19.55
C HIS A 162 -7.54 -5.32 -19.05
#